data_83d7cdb792465f1b248acf0d115085b2
#
_entry.id   83d7cdb792465f1b248acf0d115085b2
#
_cell.length_a   1.000
_cell.length_b   1.000
_cell.length_c   1.000
_cell.angle_alpha   90.00
_cell.angle_beta   90.00
_cell.angle_gamma   90.00
#
_symmetry.space_group_name_H-M   'P 1'
#
loop_
_entity.id
_entity.type
_entity.pdbx_description
1 polymer ?
#
loop_
_entity_poly.entity_id
_entity_poly.type
_entity_poly.pdbx_seq_one_letter_code
_entity_poly.pdbx_strand_id
1 'polypeptide(L)'
;MRLPLVTTILLASLASGGSYATAQRMGTEWPDREAIEVFLREAKITERKKLGEGITNPEKVTLELDGVVRNAIFKKVDKDHDSWRSEVAAYELDKVLGLGMVPPTVPRSVKGRKGCLQLWVTGTVMAKFEAEFPDVEKWHEQVSVMWLFDDLIANIDRHLNNAMVSPDYQLMLIDNSKTFRYQKTLLNDLNGSGTGTHAKFWNVAYDDARESYETRYPASLIERLRRVSEDEIEKAIKPYIWGQNRGLVLERRALILRRIDELGLHALRPDEPAARVPSREGH
;
A
#
# COMPACT_ATOMS: atom_id res chain seq x y z
N MET A 1 26.75 30.12 -51.77
CA MET A 1 25.65 29.92 -50.83
C MET A 1 25.59 28.43 -50.51
N ARG A 2 26.18 28.00 -49.41
CA ARG A 2 26.22 26.59 -49.00
C ARG A 2 25.32 26.43 -47.79
N LEU A 3 24.29 25.56 -47.91
CA LEU A 3 23.42 25.13 -46.79
C LEU A 3 24.16 24.10 -45.93
N PRO A 4 24.01 24.11 -44.62
CA PRO A 4 24.54 23.05 -43.76
C PRO A 4 23.61 21.86 -43.72
N LEU A 5 24.23 20.69 -43.83
CA LEU A 5 23.61 19.38 -43.65
C LEU A 5 23.24 19.17 -42.17
N VAL A 6 21.97 18.98 -41.88
CA VAL A 6 21.50 18.57 -40.54
C VAL A 6 21.57 17.05 -40.48
N THR A 7 22.50 16.53 -39.70
CA THR A 7 22.63 15.09 -39.42
C THR A 7 21.65 14.70 -38.32
N THR A 8 20.59 14.06 -38.69
CA THR A 8 19.62 13.45 -37.73
C THR A 8 20.24 12.17 -37.19
N ILE A 9 20.62 12.19 -35.91
CA ILE A 9 21.06 11.00 -35.21
C ILE A 9 19.81 10.25 -34.74
N LEU A 10 19.56 9.11 -35.39
CA LEU A 10 18.52 8.15 -34.97
C LEU A 10 19.11 7.32 -33.81
N LEU A 11 18.69 7.58 -32.58
CA LEU A 11 18.96 6.72 -31.44
C LEU A 11 18.02 5.52 -31.51
N ALA A 12 18.55 4.38 -31.99
CA ALA A 12 17.88 3.10 -31.87
C ALA A 12 18.01 2.63 -30.40
N SER A 13 16.93 2.67 -29.66
CA SER A 13 16.83 2.04 -28.36
C SER A 13 16.69 0.53 -28.56
N LEU A 14 17.74 -0.22 -28.26
CA LEU A 14 17.70 -1.66 -28.11
C LEU A 14 16.87 -2.00 -26.87
N ALA A 15 15.60 -2.32 -27.10
CA ALA A 15 14.76 -2.95 -26.10
C ALA A 15 15.24 -4.38 -25.89
N SER A 16 16.03 -4.60 -24.85
CA SER A 16 16.28 -5.93 -24.30
C SER A 16 14.99 -6.44 -23.67
N GLY A 17 14.26 -7.26 -24.42
CA GLY A 17 13.04 -7.92 -23.95
C GLY A 17 13.37 -8.97 -22.88
N GLY A 18 13.47 -8.55 -21.64
CA GLY A 18 13.29 -9.41 -20.50
C GLY A 18 11.78 -9.53 -20.24
N SER A 19 11.19 -10.67 -20.59
CA SER A 19 9.84 -11.03 -20.20
C SER A 19 9.80 -11.22 -18.70
N TYR A 20 9.65 -10.12 -17.95
CA TYR A 20 9.22 -10.19 -16.56
C TYR A 20 7.74 -10.54 -16.61
N ALA A 21 7.40 -11.78 -16.23
CA ALA A 21 6.03 -12.14 -15.93
C ALA A 21 5.49 -11.06 -14.96
N THR A 22 4.54 -10.28 -15.43
CA THR A 22 3.83 -9.31 -14.62
C THR A 22 3.13 -10.09 -13.53
N ALA A 23 3.70 -10.13 -12.34
CA ALA A 23 3.00 -10.60 -11.15
C ALA A 23 1.71 -9.79 -11.07
N GLN A 24 0.59 -10.49 -11.06
CA GLN A 24 -0.74 -9.90 -10.98
C GLN A 24 -0.79 -9.05 -9.71
N ARG A 25 -1.02 -7.75 -9.86
CA ARG A 25 -0.98 -6.81 -8.75
C ARG A 25 -2.28 -6.92 -7.99
N MET A 26 -2.15 -7.10 -6.71
CA MET A 26 -3.26 -7.05 -5.78
C MET A 26 -3.36 -5.62 -5.26
N GLY A 27 -4.49 -4.98 -5.49
CA GLY A 27 -4.73 -3.63 -5.02
C GLY A 27 -4.69 -2.56 -6.11
N THR A 28 -4.83 -1.33 -5.70
CA THR A 28 -4.85 -0.15 -6.57
C THR A 28 -3.54 -0.06 -7.35
N GLU A 29 -3.60 -0.20 -8.67
CA GLU A 29 -2.48 0.18 -9.49
C GLU A 29 -2.24 1.69 -9.33
N TRP A 30 -1.06 2.05 -8.86
CA TRP A 30 -0.59 3.42 -8.94
C TRP A 30 0.14 3.57 -10.28
N PRO A 31 -0.56 3.95 -11.38
CA PRO A 31 0.11 4.18 -12.64
C PRO A 31 1.17 5.26 -12.44
N ASP A 32 2.34 5.05 -12.99
CA ASP A 32 3.47 5.96 -12.85
C ASP A 32 3.86 6.28 -11.39
N ARG A 33 3.91 5.25 -10.55
CA ARG A 33 4.27 5.37 -9.13
C ARG A 33 5.53 6.21 -8.92
N GLU A 34 6.58 5.99 -9.72
CA GLU A 34 7.82 6.77 -9.67
C GLU A 34 7.60 8.25 -9.99
N ALA A 35 6.81 8.55 -11.01
CA ALA A 35 6.47 9.93 -11.34
C ALA A 35 5.65 10.60 -10.23
N ILE A 36 4.76 9.88 -9.57
CA ILE A 36 4.02 10.37 -8.40
C ILE A 36 4.99 10.66 -7.25
N GLU A 37 5.93 9.77 -6.97
CA GLU A 37 6.94 10.00 -5.92
C GLU A 37 7.81 11.22 -6.21
N VAL A 38 8.28 11.39 -7.46
CA VAL A 38 9.02 12.58 -7.89
C VAL A 38 8.17 13.82 -7.69
N PHE A 39 6.92 13.80 -8.17
CA PHE A 39 5.98 14.90 -7.98
C PHE A 39 5.80 15.27 -6.50
N LEU A 40 5.58 14.32 -5.62
CA LEU A 40 5.44 14.56 -4.18
C LEU A 40 6.72 15.14 -3.56
N ARG A 41 7.91 14.78 -4.06
CA ARG A 41 9.18 15.30 -3.56
C ARG A 41 9.47 16.71 -4.07
N GLU A 42 9.15 17.04 -5.32
CA GLU A 42 9.64 18.23 -6.01
C GLU A 42 8.60 19.34 -6.16
N ALA A 43 7.31 18.99 -6.30
CA ALA A 43 6.25 19.96 -6.55
C ALA A 43 6.21 21.07 -5.48
N LYS A 44 5.94 22.29 -5.91
CA LYS A 44 5.77 23.45 -5.04
C LYS A 44 4.47 23.32 -4.26
N ILE A 45 4.51 23.61 -2.96
CA ILE A 45 3.29 23.70 -2.14
C ILE A 45 2.69 25.08 -2.36
N THR A 46 1.51 25.14 -2.97
CA THR A 46 0.79 26.38 -3.29
C THR A 46 -0.24 26.73 -2.22
N GLU A 47 -0.86 25.72 -1.61
CA GLU A 47 -1.87 25.92 -0.56
C GLU A 47 -1.69 24.92 0.58
N ARG A 48 -2.12 25.30 1.79
CA ARG A 48 -2.13 24.46 2.98
C ARG A 48 -3.38 24.71 3.81
N LYS A 49 -4.08 23.63 4.17
CA LYS A 49 -5.28 23.67 5.02
C LYS A 49 -5.16 22.65 6.13
N LYS A 50 -5.33 23.05 7.37
CA LYS A 50 -5.47 22.09 8.49
C LYS A 50 -6.74 21.30 8.31
N LEU A 51 -6.65 19.99 8.46
CA LEU A 51 -7.81 19.12 8.49
C LEU A 51 -8.29 19.10 9.95
N GLY A 52 -9.21 19.80 10.39
CA GLY A 52 -9.63 19.93 11.80
C GLY A 52 -9.98 18.61 12.53
N GLU A 53 -9.80 17.48 11.88
CA GLU A 53 -10.06 16.13 12.37
C GLU A 53 -8.74 15.36 12.55
N GLY A 54 -8.61 14.60 13.65
CA GLY A 54 -7.46 13.77 13.99
C GLY A 54 -6.52 14.38 15.02
N ILE A 55 -6.00 13.51 15.90
CA ILE A 55 -5.11 13.87 17.03
C ILE A 55 -3.77 14.44 16.54
N THR A 56 -3.35 14.10 15.32
CA THR A 56 -2.04 14.43 14.74
C THR A 56 -2.01 15.76 13.99
N ASN A 57 -3.15 16.44 13.84
CA ASN A 57 -3.30 17.69 13.08
C ASN A 57 -2.65 17.60 11.67
N PRO A 58 -3.08 16.67 10.81
CA PRO A 58 -2.57 16.57 9.45
C PRO A 58 -3.00 17.79 8.64
N GLU A 59 -2.22 18.13 7.62
CA GLU A 59 -2.50 19.25 6.74
C GLU A 59 -2.73 18.78 5.32
N LYS A 60 -3.87 19.11 4.73
CA LYS A 60 -4.05 18.98 3.28
C LYS A 60 -3.21 20.05 2.59
N VAL A 61 -2.43 19.65 1.62
CA VAL A 61 -1.59 20.55 0.82
C VAL A 61 -1.93 20.41 -0.66
N THR A 62 -1.95 21.53 -1.37
CA THR A 62 -2.02 21.57 -2.83
C THR A 62 -0.61 21.70 -3.36
N LEU A 63 -0.25 20.86 -4.31
CA LEU A 63 1.06 20.74 -4.93
C LEU A 63 0.97 21.08 -6.41
N GLU A 64 1.97 21.75 -6.95
CA GLU A 64 2.06 22.12 -8.37
C GLU A 64 3.46 21.88 -8.91
N LEU A 65 3.55 21.18 -10.03
CA LEU A 65 4.77 20.95 -10.80
C LEU A 65 4.42 20.88 -12.29
N ASP A 66 5.08 21.72 -13.10
CA ASP A 66 4.92 21.76 -14.56
C ASP A 66 3.45 21.87 -15.04
N GLY A 67 2.65 22.68 -14.33
CA GLY A 67 1.23 22.88 -14.62
C GLY A 67 0.31 21.75 -14.12
N VAL A 68 0.86 20.68 -13.59
CA VAL A 68 0.08 19.61 -12.94
C VAL A 68 -0.19 19.98 -11.49
N VAL A 69 -1.46 19.89 -11.09
CA VAL A 69 -1.89 20.17 -9.71
C VAL A 69 -2.41 18.87 -9.06
N ARG A 70 -1.89 18.55 -7.87
CA ARG A 70 -2.38 17.41 -7.06
C ARG A 70 -2.48 17.80 -5.59
N ASN A 71 -3.31 17.10 -4.86
CA ASN A 71 -3.39 17.24 -3.41
C ASN A 71 -2.59 16.12 -2.71
N ALA A 72 -2.11 16.43 -1.50
CA ALA A 72 -1.47 15.45 -0.62
C ALA A 72 -1.81 15.77 0.84
N ILE A 73 -1.52 14.83 1.72
CA ILE A 73 -1.58 15.03 3.17
C ILE A 73 -0.15 15.16 3.70
N PHE A 74 0.12 16.23 4.43
CA PHE A 74 1.35 16.39 5.19
C PHE A 74 1.15 15.90 6.63
N LYS A 75 1.90 14.86 7.01
CA LYS A 75 1.95 14.27 8.34
C LYS A 75 3.31 14.54 8.96
N LYS A 76 3.35 15.05 10.19
CA LYS A 76 4.59 15.55 10.85
C LYS A 76 4.83 15.01 12.25
N VAL A 77 3.90 14.26 12.81
CA VAL A 77 4.07 13.66 14.14
C VAL A 77 5.20 12.63 14.09
N ASP A 78 6.12 12.70 15.04
CA ASP A 78 7.25 11.79 15.18
C ASP A 78 7.45 11.51 16.67
N LYS A 79 6.65 10.61 17.20
CA LYS A 79 6.68 10.13 18.58
C LYS A 79 6.90 8.62 18.58
N ASP A 80 7.31 8.04 19.69
CA ASP A 80 7.60 6.61 19.81
C ASP A 80 6.46 5.69 19.36
N HIS A 81 5.22 6.20 19.40
CA HIS A 81 4.01 5.42 19.16
C HIS A 81 3.12 5.96 18.05
N ASP A 82 3.57 6.98 17.32
CA ASP A 82 2.82 7.65 16.26
C ASP A 82 3.83 8.45 15.42
N SER A 83 4.21 7.93 14.27
CA SER A 83 5.32 8.49 13.50
C SER A 83 5.04 8.54 12.01
N TRP A 84 5.35 9.69 11.39
CA TRP A 84 5.38 9.82 9.93
C TRP A 84 6.38 8.86 9.27
N ARG A 85 7.40 8.40 10.00
CA ARG A 85 8.38 7.44 9.50
C ARG A 85 7.72 6.09 9.25
N SER A 86 6.80 5.67 10.12
CA SER A 86 6.00 4.46 9.95
C SER A 86 5.13 4.51 8.70
N GLU A 87 4.57 5.68 8.35
CA GLU A 87 3.83 5.87 7.11
C GLU A 87 4.69 5.60 5.87
N VAL A 88 5.91 6.16 5.84
CA VAL A 88 6.84 5.94 4.73
C VAL A 88 7.31 4.49 4.69
N ALA A 89 7.66 3.90 5.84
CA ALA A 89 8.08 2.51 5.93
C ALA A 89 7.01 1.54 5.45
N ALA A 90 5.74 1.76 5.81
CA ALA A 90 4.62 0.96 5.33
C ALA A 90 4.49 1.04 3.80
N TYR A 91 4.58 2.24 3.22
CA TYR A 91 4.57 2.41 1.78
C TYR A 91 5.76 1.73 1.08
N GLU A 92 6.97 1.88 1.60
CA GLU A 92 8.15 1.23 1.01
C GLU A 92 8.05 -0.30 1.08
N LEU A 93 7.50 -0.85 2.16
CA LEU A 93 7.28 -2.30 2.28
C LEU A 93 6.15 -2.79 1.37
N ASP A 94 5.07 -2.01 1.22
CA ASP A 94 4.01 -2.25 0.23
C ASP A 94 4.60 -2.38 -1.19
N LYS A 95 5.53 -1.49 -1.55
CA LYS A 95 6.22 -1.56 -2.85
C LYS A 95 7.02 -2.86 -3.02
N VAL A 96 7.78 -3.23 -2.00
CA VAL A 96 8.62 -4.45 -2.01
C VAL A 96 7.74 -5.69 -2.20
N LEU A 97 6.57 -5.71 -1.57
CA LEU A 97 5.63 -6.83 -1.67
C LEU A 97 4.71 -6.73 -2.89
N GLY A 98 4.65 -5.58 -3.57
CA GLY A 98 3.80 -5.38 -4.74
C GLY A 98 2.31 -5.31 -4.43
N LEU A 99 1.92 -4.88 -3.22
CA LEU A 99 0.51 -4.86 -2.80
C LEU A 99 -0.29 -3.75 -3.48
N GLY A 100 0.28 -2.54 -3.57
CA GLY A 100 -0.37 -1.37 -4.15
C GLY A 100 -1.52 -0.80 -3.28
N MET A 101 -1.60 -1.18 -2.02
CA MET A 101 -2.69 -0.76 -1.12
C MET A 101 -2.37 0.53 -0.36
N VAL A 102 -1.10 0.81 -0.10
CA VAL A 102 -0.69 2.05 0.59
C VAL A 102 -0.48 3.16 -0.44
N PRO A 103 -1.15 4.32 -0.30
CA PRO A 103 -0.95 5.44 -1.21
C PRO A 103 0.50 5.92 -1.23
N PRO A 104 1.03 6.37 -2.39
CA PRO A 104 2.37 6.90 -2.51
C PRO A 104 2.70 7.91 -1.42
N THR A 105 3.76 7.62 -0.66
CA THR A 105 4.15 8.37 0.54
C THR A 105 5.66 8.60 0.54
N VAL A 106 6.09 9.87 0.58
CA VAL A 106 7.51 10.23 0.54
C VAL A 106 7.90 11.11 1.73
N PRO A 107 9.14 10.99 2.24
CA PRO A 107 9.63 11.92 3.25
C PRO A 107 9.77 13.31 2.65
N ARG A 108 9.30 14.33 3.36
CA ARG A 108 9.45 15.72 2.94
C ARG A 108 9.46 16.68 4.13
N SER A 109 10.29 17.73 4.03
CA SER A 109 10.24 18.83 4.99
C SER A 109 9.36 19.97 4.44
N VAL A 110 8.46 20.49 5.26
CA VAL A 110 7.57 21.59 4.93
C VAL A 110 7.77 22.72 5.94
N LYS A 111 8.24 23.89 5.49
CA LYS A 111 8.59 25.03 6.35
C LYS A 111 9.50 24.62 7.51
N GLY A 112 10.56 23.86 7.22
CA GLY A 112 11.54 23.41 8.21
C GLY A 112 11.07 22.25 9.12
N ARG A 113 9.83 21.80 9.02
CA ARG A 113 9.30 20.65 9.78
C ARG A 113 9.44 19.37 8.97
N LYS A 114 10.15 18.39 9.50
CA LYS A 114 10.24 17.06 8.93
C LYS A 114 8.89 16.35 9.00
N GLY A 115 8.60 15.53 8.00
CA GLY A 115 7.38 14.75 7.91
C GLY A 115 7.33 13.93 6.64
N CYS A 116 6.15 13.49 6.24
CA CYS A 116 5.91 12.87 4.95
C CYS A 116 4.75 13.54 4.20
N LEU A 117 4.78 13.45 2.90
CA LEU A 117 3.64 13.71 2.03
C LEU A 117 3.09 12.38 1.52
N GLN A 118 1.82 12.14 1.78
CA GLN A 118 1.05 11.03 1.21
C GLN A 118 0.10 11.58 0.16
N LEU A 119 0.04 10.95 -1.00
CA LEU A 119 -0.90 11.32 -2.07
C LEU A 119 -2.33 11.35 -1.52
N TRP A 120 -3.06 12.42 -1.84
CA TRP A 120 -4.49 12.47 -1.56
C TRP A 120 -5.23 11.55 -2.51
N VAL A 121 -5.92 10.55 -1.96
CA VAL A 121 -6.68 9.57 -2.75
C VAL A 121 -8.17 9.90 -2.75
N THR A 122 -8.84 9.54 -3.83
CA THR A 122 -10.29 9.66 -3.94
C THR A 122 -10.93 8.35 -3.51
N GLY A 123 -11.94 8.44 -2.65
CA GLY A 123 -12.65 7.27 -2.15
C GLY A 123 -13.48 7.60 -0.92
N THR A 124 -14.18 6.61 -0.42
CA THR A 124 -15.00 6.69 0.79
C THR A 124 -14.29 5.98 1.94
N VAL A 125 -14.21 6.61 3.08
CA VAL A 125 -13.72 5.98 4.31
C VAL A 125 -14.59 4.78 4.65
N MET A 126 -13.98 3.64 4.97
CA MET A 126 -14.69 2.38 5.23
C MET A 126 -15.78 2.51 6.30
N ALA A 127 -15.59 3.37 7.30
CA ALA A 127 -16.61 3.66 8.32
C ALA A 127 -17.93 4.22 7.75
N LYS A 128 -17.85 4.90 6.61
CA LYS A 128 -18.97 5.54 5.91
C LYS A 128 -19.38 4.82 4.62
N PHE A 129 -18.70 3.70 4.32
CA PHE A 129 -19.02 2.93 3.11
C PHE A 129 -20.24 2.06 3.38
N GLU A 130 -21.30 2.25 2.57
CA GLU A 130 -22.61 1.59 2.72
C GLU A 130 -23.00 0.79 1.47
N ALA A 131 -22.27 0.96 0.36
CA ALA A 131 -22.57 0.23 -0.86
C ALA A 131 -22.19 -1.26 -0.74
N GLU A 132 -22.90 -2.09 -1.50
CA GLU A 132 -22.52 -3.50 -1.66
C GLU A 132 -21.31 -3.62 -2.59
N PHE A 133 -20.47 -4.63 -2.35
CA PHE A 133 -19.34 -4.94 -3.21
C PHE A 133 -19.82 -5.79 -4.40
N PRO A 134 -19.56 -5.39 -5.64
CA PRO A 134 -20.00 -6.13 -6.82
C PRO A 134 -19.32 -7.50 -6.95
N ASP A 135 -18.12 -7.64 -6.39
CA ASP A 135 -17.34 -8.88 -6.31
C ASP A 135 -16.88 -9.08 -4.86
N VAL A 136 -17.67 -9.84 -4.13
CA VAL A 136 -17.43 -10.12 -2.70
C VAL A 136 -16.16 -10.92 -2.50
N GLU A 137 -15.85 -11.87 -3.39
CA GLU A 137 -14.64 -12.69 -3.26
C GLU A 137 -13.38 -11.86 -3.46
N LYS A 138 -13.37 -10.99 -4.46
CA LYS A 138 -12.26 -10.06 -4.68
C LYS A 138 -12.09 -9.08 -3.52
N TRP A 139 -13.19 -8.64 -2.94
CA TRP A 139 -13.16 -7.82 -1.74
C TRP A 139 -12.53 -8.59 -0.56
N HIS A 140 -12.96 -9.81 -0.32
CA HIS A 140 -12.42 -10.65 0.75
C HIS A 140 -10.93 -10.97 0.57
N GLU A 141 -10.47 -11.11 -0.67
CA GLU A 141 -9.06 -11.24 -0.97
C GLU A 141 -8.28 -10.00 -0.53
N GLN A 142 -8.76 -8.81 -0.87
CA GLN A 142 -8.13 -7.55 -0.45
C GLN A 142 -8.10 -7.42 1.09
N VAL A 143 -9.17 -7.81 1.78
CA VAL A 143 -9.25 -7.82 3.24
C VAL A 143 -8.26 -8.82 3.85
N SER A 144 -8.13 -10.01 3.27
CA SER A 144 -7.12 -10.99 3.70
C SER A 144 -5.71 -10.42 3.60
N VAL A 145 -5.39 -9.78 2.48
CA VAL A 145 -4.08 -9.14 2.27
C VAL A 145 -3.84 -8.01 3.25
N MET A 146 -4.85 -7.19 3.52
CA MET A 146 -4.77 -6.13 4.53
C MET A 146 -4.38 -6.71 5.90
N TRP A 147 -5.05 -7.78 6.36
CA TRP A 147 -4.74 -8.39 7.65
C TRP A 147 -3.35 -9.01 7.70
N LEU A 148 -2.93 -9.67 6.61
CA LEU A 148 -1.56 -10.16 6.50
C LEU A 148 -0.55 -9.03 6.58
N PHE A 149 -0.80 -7.93 5.89
CA PHE A 149 0.09 -6.77 5.89
C PHE A 149 0.11 -6.09 7.27
N ASP A 150 -1.04 -5.92 7.90
CA ASP A 150 -1.15 -5.33 9.25
C ASP A 150 -0.44 -6.20 10.30
N ASP A 151 -0.48 -7.52 10.18
CA ASP A 151 0.30 -8.42 11.02
C ASP A 151 1.81 -8.29 10.74
N LEU A 152 2.21 -8.16 9.47
CA LEU A 152 3.62 -7.99 9.10
C LEU A 152 4.22 -6.72 9.68
N ILE A 153 3.50 -5.58 9.58
CA ILE A 153 3.94 -4.29 10.09
C ILE A 153 3.56 -4.02 11.55
N ALA A 154 2.90 -4.95 12.23
CA ALA A 154 2.35 -4.81 13.57
C ALA A 154 1.50 -3.53 13.72
N ASN A 155 0.47 -3.41 12.90
CA ASN A 155 -0.46 -2.29 12.97
C ASN A 155 -1.47 -2.52 14.12
N ILE A 156 -1.38 -1.71 15.14
CA ILE A 156 -2.28 -1.80 16.32
C ILE A 156 -3.53 -0.92 16.21
N ASP A 157 -3.67 -0.17 15.11
CA ASP A 157 -4.68 0.88 14.99
C ASP A 157 -5.52 0.74 13.71
N ARG A 158 -5.58 -0.45 13.10
CA ARG A 158 -6.43 -0.67 11.93
C ARG A 158 -7.90 -0.66 12.33
N HIS A 159 -8.54 0.45 12.10
CA HIS A 159 -9.99 0.60 12.26
C HIS A 159 -10.59 1.21 10.98
N LEU A 160 -11.93 1.27 10.91
CA LEU A 160 -12.66 1.63 9.70
C LEU A 160 -12.38 3.03 9.14
N ASN A 161 -11.83 3.95 9.98
CA ASN A 161 -11.41 5.27 9.50
C ASN A 161 -9.98 5.28 8.94
N ASN A 162 -9.22 4.20 9.12
CA ASN A 162 -7.85 4.05 8.62
C ASN A 162 -7.78 3.18 7.34
N ALA A 163 -8.94 2.99 6.68
CA ALA A 163 -9.08 2.35 5.41
C ALA A 163 -10.09 3.11 4.54
N MET A 164 -9.86 3.15 3.24
CA MET A 164 -10.74 3.76 2.26
C MET A 164 -11.05 2.77 1.14
N VAL A 165 -12.22 2.93 0.54
CA VAL A 165 -12.65 2.21 -0.67
C VAL A 165 -12.67 3.20 -1.82
N SER A 166 -11.93 2.90 -2.89
CA SER A 166 -11.94 3.70 -4.11
C SER A 166 -13.25 3.53 -4.91
N PRO A 167 -13.53 4.38 -5.90
CA PRO A 167 -14.72 4.22 -6.75
C PRO A 167 -14.79 2.90 -7.52
N ASP A 168 -13.65 2.25 -7.76
CA ASP A 168 -13.49 0.95 -8.40
C ASP A 168 -13.31 -0.21 -7.39
N TYR A 169 -13.76 0.01 -6.15
CA TYR A 169 -13.79 -0.97 -5.06
C TYR A 169 -12.41 -1.50 -4.63
N GLN A 170 -11.35 -0.70 -4.79
CA GLN A 170 -10.04 -1.07 -4.25
C GLN A 170 -9.88 -0.59 -2.81
N LEU A 171 -9.34 -1.46 -1.97
CA LEU A 171 -9.04 -1.16 -0.57
C LEU A 171 -7.72 -0.39 -0.47
N MET A 172 -7.76 0.80 0.10
CA MET A 172 -6.61 1.66 0.33
C MET A 172 -6.34 1.82 1.82
N LEU A 173 -5.10 1.56 2.24
CA LEU A 173 -4.66 1.60 3.63
C LEU A 173 -4.03 2.95 3.95
N ILE A 174 -4.72 3.73 4.73
CA ILE A 174 -4.27 5.04 5.19
C ILE A 174 -3.96 4.99 6.70
N ASP A 175 -3.25 6.01 7.18
CA ASP A 175 -2.89 6.18 8.59
C ASP A 175 -2.18 4.98 9.21
N ASN A 176 -0.98 4.70 8.69
CA ASN A 176 -0.09 3.64 9.19
C ASN A 176 0.91 4.16 10.24
N SER A 177 0.61 5.29 10.89
CA SER A 177 1.53 5.96 11.82
C SER A 177 1.84 5.14 13.07
N LYS A 178 0.93 4.25 13.49
CA LYS A 178 1.05 3.40 14.68
C LYS A 178 1.46 1.96 14.36
N THR A 179 2.37 1.80 13.42
CA THR A 179 2.90 0.49 12.97
C THR A 179 4.35 0.26 13.40
N PHE A 180 4.92 -0.87 13.03
CA PHE A 180 6.29 -1.30 13.35
C PHE A 180 6.58 -1.33 14.85
N ARG A 181 5.58 -1.79 15.60
CA ARG A 181 5.66 -1.87 17.07
C ARG A 181 6.55 -3.01 17.52
N TYR A 182 6.99 -2.93 18.77
CA TYR A 182 7.63 -4.04 19.45
C TYR A 182 6.60 -5.15 19.71
N GLN A 183 6.43 -6.02 18.73
CA GLN A 183 5.44 -7.10 18.72
C GLN A 183 6.04 -8.36 18.12
N LYS A 184 6.10 -9.43 18.90
CA LYS A 184 6.71 -10.71 18.52
C LYS A 184 5.72 -11.73 17.96
N THR A 185 4.43 -11.51 18.15
CA THR A 185 3.35 -12.39 17.68
C THR A 185 2.53 -11.69 16.60
N LEU A 186 1.71 -12.45 15.87
CA LEU A 186 0.69 -11.88 15.00
C LEU A 186 -0.42 -11.27 15.87
N LEU A 187 -0.88 -10.07 15.49
CA LEU A 187 -1.90 -9.32 16.22
C LEU A 187 -3.32 -9.75 15.83
N ASN A 188 -3.48 -10.08 14.56
CA ASN A 188 -4.76 -10.28 13.91
C ASN A 188 -4.98 -11.73 13.45
N ASP A 189 -4.04 -12.62 13.72
CA ASP A 189 -4.03 -14.00 13.23
C ASP A 189 -4.41 -14.14 11.77
N LEU A 190 -3.93 -13.19 10.94
CA LEU A 190 -4.13 -13.05 9.50
C LEU A 190 -5.59 -12.81 9.05
N ASN A 191 -6.54 -12.68 9.94
CA ASN A 191 -7.96 -12.55 9.63
C ASN A 191 -8.68 -11.39 10.35
N GLY A 192 -7.95 -10.64 11.19
CA GLY A 192 -8.51 -9.53 11.95
C GLY A 192 -9.28 -9.93 13.20
N SER A 193 -9.20 -11.19 13.64
CA SER A 193 -9.94 -11.69 14.81
C SER A 193 -9.65 -10.93 16.10
N GLY A 194 -8.52 -10.23 16.17
CA GLY A 194 -8.14 -9.39 17.30
C GLY A 194 -8.82 -7.99 17.33
N THR A 195 -9.64 -7.63 16.34
CA THR A 195 -10.25 -6.30 16.22
C THR A 195 -11.76 -6.30 16.36
N GLY A 196 -12.31 -5.26 16.98
CA GLY A 196 -13.76 -5.05 17.07
C GLY A 196 -14.43 -4.62 15.76
N THR A 197 -13.65 -4.40 14.68
CA THR A 197 -14.14 -3.97 13.36
C THR A 197 -14.11 -5.10 12.32
N HIS A 198 -13.75 -6.29 12.75
CA HIS A 198 -13.57 -7.48 11.90
C HIS A 198 -14.76 -7.72 10.97
N ALA A 199 -15.96 -7.87 11.50
CA ALA A 199 -17.17 -8.18 10.73
C ALA A 199 -17.42 -7.16 9.61
N LYS A 200 -17.24 -5.85 9.86
CA LYS A 200 -17.50 -4.83 8.84
C LYS A 200 -16.49 -4.85 7.70
N PHE A 201 -15.22 -5.17 7.96
CA PHE A 201 -14.25 -5.35 6.89
C PHE A 201 -14.62 -6.55 6.00
N TRP A 202 -15.08 -7.64 6.60
CA TRP A 202 -15.53 -8.81 5.85
C TRP A 202 -16.91 -8.63 5.20
N ASN A 203 -17.59 -7.51 5.47
CA ASN A 203 -18.94 -7.23 4.96
C ASN A 203 -19.95 -8.32 5.35
N VAL A 204 -19.90 -8.75 6.59
CA VAL A 204 -20.76 -9.80 7.16
C VAL A 204 -21.38 -9.36 8.47
N ALA A 205 -22.48 -9.98 8.88
CA ALA A 205 -23.07 -9.78 10.19
C ALA A 205 -22.09 -10.26 11.29
N TYR A 206 -22.13 -9.59 12.44
CA TYR A 206 -21.17 -9.85 13.54
C TYR A 206 -21.19 -11.32 14.00
N ASP A 207 -22.39 -11.93 14.01
CA ASP A 207 -22.57 -13.32 14.45
C ASP A 207 -22.05 -14.34 13.42
N ASP A 208 -22.08 -14.00 12.13
CA ASP A 208 -21.62 -14.87 11.04
C ASP A 208 -20.10 -14.79 10.84
N ALA A 209 -19.46 -13.72 11.33
CA ALA A 209 -18.04 -13.47 11.13
C ALA A 209 -17.09 -14.48 11.78
N ARG A 210 -17.58 -15.30 12.71
CA ARG A 210 -16.75 -16.27 13.45
C ARG A 210 -16.65 -17.65 12.81
N GLU A 211 -17.54 -18.03 11.93
CA GLU A 211 -17.67 -19.42 11.47
C GLU A 211 -17.35 -19.67 10.00
N SER A 212 -17.26 -18.67 9.13
CA SER A 212 -17.31 -18.93 7.69
C SER A 212 -16.20 -18.35 6.81
N TYR A 213 -15.21 -17.63 7.36
CA TYR A 213 -14.18 -17.06 6.52
C TYR A 213 -12.91 -17.90 6.44
N GLU A 214 -12.79 -18.65 5.36
CA GLU A 214 -11.50 -19.15 4.91
C GLU A 214 -10.70 -17.98 4.35
N THR A 215 -9.72 -17.51 5.10
CA THR A 215 -8.74 -16.54 4.61
C THR A 215 -7.99 -17.16 3.44
N ARG A 216 -8.15 -16.56 2.26
CA ARG A 216 -7.48 -17.00 1.04
C ARG A 216 -6.56 -15.90 0.55
N TYR A 217 -5.28 -16.23 0.37
CA TYR A 217 -4.29 -15.33 -0.15
C TYR A 217 -3.97 -15.67 -1.60
N PRO A 218 -3.69 -14.69 -2.46
CA PRO A 218 -3.14 -14.97 -3.78
C PRO A 218 -1.82 -15.71 -3.68
N ALA A 219 -1.68 -16.74 -4.49
CA ALA A 219 -0.46 -17.56 -4.54
C ALA A 219 0.76 -16.70 -4.85
N SER A 220 0.64 -15.74 -5.77
CA SER A 220 1.71 -14.81 -6.15
C SER A 220 2.23 -13.97 -4.97
N LEU A 221 1.32 -13.50 -4.08
CA LEU A 221 1.73 -12.77 -2.88
C LEU A 221 2.56 -13.65 -1.96
N ILE A 222 2.11 -14.87 -1.70
CA ILE A 222 2.82 -15.80 -0.80
C ILE A 222 4.18 -16.18 -1.39
N GLU A 223 4.25 -16.44 -2.69
CA GLU A 223 5.51 -16.63 -3.38
C GLU A 223 6.42 -15.40 -3.31
N ARG A 224 5.86 -14.20 -3.47
CA ARG A 224 6.62 -12.95 -3.32
C ARG A 224 7.15 -12.83 -1.90
N LEU A 225 6.30 -13.05 -0.89
CA LEU A 225 6.68 -12.98 0.51
C LEU A 225 7.77 -14.02 0.86
N ARG A 226 7.79 -15.18 0.22
CA ARG A 226 8.84 -16.19 0.38
C ARG A 226 10.15 -15.81 -0.29
N ARG A 227 10.09 -15.22 -1.50
CA ARG A 227 11.25 -14.90 -2.33
C ARG A 227 11.92 -13.59 -1.98
N VAL A 228 11.19 -12.60 -1.46
CA VAL A 228 11.78 -11.33 -1.07
C VAL A 228 12.86 -11.57 -0.03
N SER A 229 14.07 -11.08 -0.29
CA SER A 229 15.19 -11.26 0.63
C SER A 229 15.04 -10.39 1.88
N GLU A 230 15.69 -10.79 2.96
CA GLU A 230 15.77 -9.99 4.18
C GLU A 230 16.41 -8.63 3.91
N ASP A 231 17.43 -8.59 3.04
CA ASP A 231 18.09 -7.36 2.62
C ASP A 231 17.16 -6.40 1.88
N GLU A 232 16.27 -6.89 1.01
CA GLU A 232 15.26 -6.05 0.34
C GLU A 232 14.30 -5.42 1.35
N ILE A 233 13.80 -6.21 2.30
CA ILE A 233 12.93 -5.73 3.39
C ILE A 233 13.68 -4.71 4.25
N GLU A 234 14.88 -5.07 4.73
CA GLU A 234 15.72 -4.21 5.55
C GLU A 234 16.02 -2.88 4.84
N LYS A 235 16.43 -2.93 3.58
CA LYS A 235 16.73 -1.74 2.76
C LYS A 235 15.54 -0.80 2.64
N ALA A 236 14.34 -1.34 2.49
CA ALA A 236 13.12 -0.56 2.37
C ALA A 236 12.79 0.21 3.66
N ILE A 237 12.91 -0.43 4.82
CA ILE A 237 12.45 0.14 6.09
C ILE A 237 13.54 0.76 6.96
N LYS A 238 14.83 0.42 6.73
CA LYS A 238 15.98 0.87 7.53
C LYS A 238 16.10 2.39 7.68
N PRO A 239 15.79 3.23 6.68
CA PRO A 239 15.84 4.68 6.84
C PRO A 239 14.83 5.23 7.84
N TYR A 240 13.79 4.47 8.16
CA TYR A 240 12.63 4.93 8.90
C TYR A 240 12.42 4.20 10.23
N ILE A 241 12.78 2.92 10.31
CA ILE A 241 12.51 2.04 11.44
C ILE A 241 13.80 1.66 12.16
N TRP A 242 13.80 1.78 13.49
CA TRP A 242 14.98 1.53 14.32
C TRP A 242 15.22 0.04 14.57
N GLY A 243 16.51 -0.33 14.67
CA GLY A 243 17.16 -1.60 14.93
C GLY A 243 16.25 -2.78 15.27
N GLN A 244 15.87 -2.90 16.52
CA GLN A 244 15.11 -4.05 17.02
C GLN A 244 13.76 -4.25 16.31
N ASN A 245 13.04 -3.17 16.03
CA ASN A 245 11.73 -3.27 15.38
C ASN A 245 11.83 -3.74 13.93
N ARG A 246 12.96 -3.53 13.25
CA ARG A 246 13.20 -4.12 11.91
C ARG A 246 13.32 -5.63 11.98
N GLY A 247 14.12 -6.15 12.91
CA GLY A 247 14.24 -7.61 13.10
C GLY A 247 12.91 -8.27 13.37
N LEU A 248 12.02 -7.60 14.12
CA LEU A 248 10.67 -8.11 14.37
C LEU A 248 9.78 -8.19 13.12
N VAL A 249 10.03 -7.39 12.08
CA VAL A 249 9.34 -7.56 10.78
C VAL A 249 9.71 -8.90 10.15
N LEU A 250 11.00 -9.26 10.19
CA LEU A 250 11.49 -10.54 9.67
C LEU A 250 10.97 -11.73 10.48
N GLU A 251 10.93 -11.59 11.81
CA GLU A 251 10.34 -12.61 12.69
C GLU A 251 8.85 -12.82 12.37
N ARG A 252 8.07 -11.74 12.24
CA ARG A 252 6.65 -11.84 11.88
C ARG A 252 6.44 -12.40 10.49
N ARG A 253 7.28 -12.05 9.51
CA ARG A 253 7.26 -12.71 8.19
C ARG A 253 7.39 -14.22 8.31
N ALA A 254 8.32 -14.70 9.12
CA ALA A 254 8.51 -16.14 9.35
C ALA A 254 7.28 -16.77 10.01
N LEU A 255 6.65 -16.07 10.96
CA LEU A 255 5.41 -16.53 11.60
C LEU A 255 4.24 -16.58 10.59
N ILE A 256 4.09 -15.57 9.75
CA ILE A 256 3.06 -15.53 8.71
C ILE A 256 3.21 -16.73 7.76
N LEU A 257 4.41 -16.95 7.25
CA LEU A 257 4.68 -18.05 6.33
C LEU A 257 4.40 -19.41 6.99
N ARG A 258 4.80 -19.59 8.25
CA ARG A 258 4.48 -20.80 9.01
C ARG A 258 2.96 -20.99 9.15
N ARG A 259 2.24 -19.92 9.51
CA ARG A 259 0.79 -19.98 9.67
C ARG A 259 0.08 -20.34 8.37
N ILE A 260 0.55 -19.82 7.24
CA ILE A 260 0.02 -20.18 5.92
C ILE A 260 0.31 -21.64 5.58
N ASP A 261 1.49 -22.13 5.90
CA ASP A 261 1.83 -23.56 5.71
C ASP A 261 0.96 -24.48 6.58
N GLU A 262 0.64 -24.08 7.81
CA GLU A 262 -0.28 -24.80 8.69
C GLU A 262 -1.72 -24.82 8.14
N LEU A 263 -2.17 -23.74 7.51
CA LEU A 263 -3.49 -23.66 6.87
C LEU A 263 -3.58 -24.50 5.59
N GLY A 264 -2.43 -24.88 5.03
CA GLY A 264 -2.33 -25.71 3.82
C GLY A 264 -2.80 -24.99 2.55
N LEU A 265 -3.06 -25.78 1.51
CA LEU A 265 -3.46 -25.27 0.19
C LEU A 265 -4.79 -24.49 0.20
N HIS A 266 -5.60 -24.63 1.23
CA HIS A 266 -6.87 -23.89 1.38
C HIS A 266 -6.65 -22.38 1.58
N ALA A 267 -5.47 -21.96 2.06
CA ALA A 267 -5.13 -20.56 2.23
C ALA A 267 -4.68 -19.87 0.93
N LEU A 268 -4.45 -20.63 -0.15
CA LEU A 268 -3.93 -20.09 -1.40
C LEU A 268 -5.04 -20.04 -2.45
N ARG A 269 -5.27 -18.84 -2.98
CA ARG A 269 -6.14 -18.64 -4.14
C ARG A 269 -5.29 -18.59 -5.40
N PRO A 270 -5.62 -19.31 -6.49
CA PRO A 270 -4.97 -19.11 -7.78
C PRO A 270 -5.14 -17.67 -8.24
N ASP A 271 -4.09 -17.08 -8.81
CA ASP A 271 -4.18 -15.75 -9.40
C ASP A 271 -5.17 -15.78 -10.57
N GLU A 272 -6.02 -14.77 -10.68
CA GLU A 272 -6.85 -14.63 -11.86
C GLU A 272 -5.99 -14.43 -13.11
N PRO A 273 -6.29 -15.09 -14.23
CA PRO A 273 -5.57 -14.84 -15.47
C PRO A 273 -5.74 -13.36 -15.85
N ALA A 274 -4.64 -12.71 -16.19
CA ALA A 274 -4.67 -11.32 -16.63
C ALA A 274 -5.75 -11.14 -17.70
N ALA A 275 -6.67 -10.19 -17.49
CA ALA A 275 -7.72 -9.90 -18.43
C ALA A 275 -7.08 -9.69 -19.82
N ARG A 276 -7.48 -10.49 -20.80
CA ARG A 276 -7.01 -10.31 -22.17
C ARG A 276 -7.43 -8.92 -22.61
N VAL A 277 -6.45 -8.04 -22.80
CA VAL A 277 -6.69 -6.75 -23.47
C VAL A 277 -7.30 -7.11 -24.81
N PRO A 278 -8.53 -6.67 -25.14
CA PRO A 278 -9.09 -6.95 -26.45
C PRO A 278 -8.15 -6.35 -27.48
N SER A 279 -7.65 -7.20 -28.38
CA SER A 279 -6.89 -6.77 -29.54
C SER A 279 -7.76 -5.74 -30.27
N ARG A 280 -7.28 -4.50 -30.39
CA ARG A 280 -7.87 -3.52 -31.32
C ARG A 280 -7.68 -4.09 -32.72
N GLU A 281 -8.67 -4.87 -33.16
CA GLU A 281 -8.82 -5.13 -34.58
C GLU A 281 -9.21 -3.81 -35.23
N GLY A 282 -8.39 -3.39 -36.18
CA GLY A 282 -8.55 -2.14 -36.88
C GLY A 282 -9.82 -2.11 -37.75
N HIS A 283 -10.45 -0.98 -37.78
CA HIS A 283 -11.22 -0.50 -38.92
C HIS A 283 -10.67 0.86 -39.33
#